data_3cb865f2f70453e00edc56c1ada9a77b
#
_entry.id   3cb865f2f70453e00edc56c1ada9a77b
#
_cell.length_a   1.000
_cell.length_b   1.000
_cell.length_c   1.000
_cell.angle_alpha   90.00
_cell.angle_beta   90.00
_cell.angle_gamma   90.00
#
_symmetry.space_group_name_H-M   'P 1'
#
loop_
_entity.id
_entity.type
_entity.pdbx_description
1 polymer ?
#
loop_
_entity_poly.entity_id
_entity_poly.type
_entity_poly.pdbx_seq_one_letter_code
_entity_poly.pdbx_strand_id
1 'polypeptide(L)'
;MRLLDLCSGSGSLSRVARSRGWETLTLDIDPRTRPDLLADIREFDPSEHGDWDWVHASPPCNYYSIACTGCPRDFERGDELSLAALRILEYYSERGENPATGFLKVRPHMVAHRNRMETLDLCKYGAPWRK
;
A
#
# COMPACT_ATOMS: atom_id res chain seq x y z
N MET A 1 -11.71 -9.89 -12.26
CA MET A 1 -10.73 -9.76 -11.15
C MET A 1 -11.11 -8.57 -10.29
N ARG A 2 -10.85 -8.65 -9.00
CA ARG A 2 -11.21 -7.65 -7.99
C ARG A 2 -9.92 -7.13 -7.31
N LEU A 3 -9.75 -5.80 -7.26
CA LEU A 3 -8.60 -5.13 -6.67
C LEU A 3 -9.03 -4.26 -5.50
N LEU A 4 -8.40 -4.47 -4.34
CA LEU A 4 -8.43 -3.53 -3.21
C LEU A 4 -7.14 -2.70 -3.24
N ASP A 5 -7.26 -1.37 -3.35
CA ASP A 5 -6.13 -0.43 -3.46
C ASP A 5 -6.13 0.51 -2.25
N LEU A 6 -5.31 0.16 -1.27
CA LEU A 6 -5.18 0.85 0.02
C LEU A 6 -4.14 1.98 -0.06
N CYS A 7 -4.47 3.14 0.50
CA CYS A 7 -3.71 4.38 0.34
C CYS A 7 -3.50 4.70 -1.14
N SER A 8 -4.61 4.70 -1.89
CA SER A 8 -4.64 4.73 -3.35
C SER A 8 -4.06 6.01 -3.98
N GLY A 9 -4.00 7.10 -3.22
CA GLY A 9 -3.48 8.37 -3.68
C GLY A 9 -4.18 8.84 -4.96
N SER A 10 -3.40 9.09 -6.02
CA SER A 10 -3.95 9.51 -7.33
C SER A 10 -4.76 8.42 -8.05
N GLY A 11 -4.89 7.22 -7.50
CA GLY A 11 -5.61 6.10 -8.11
C GLY A 11 -4.99 5.57 -9.40
N SER A 12 -3.67 5.69 -9.55
CA SER A 12 -2.99 5.28 -10.80
C SER A 12 -3.16 3.79 -11.07
N LEU A 13 -3.04 2.95 -10.05
CA LEU A 13 -3.19 1.50 -10.15
C LEU A 13 -4.64 1.13 -10.45
N SER A 14 -5.57 1.66 -9.65
CA SER A 14 -6.99 1.37 -9.79
C SER A 14 -7.57 1.84 -11.12
N ARG A 15 -7.08 2.95 -11.70
CA ARG A 15 -7.47 3.39 -13.05
C ARG A 15 -7.06 2.37 -14.13
N VAL A 16 -5.85 1.84 -14.03
CA VAL A 16 -5.38 0.80 -14.98
C VAL A 16 -6.18 -0.48 -14.80
N ALA A 17 -6.46 -0.89 -13.57
CA ALA A 17 -7.29 -2.07 -13.31
C ALA A 17 -8.70 -1.90 -13.88
N ARG A 18 -9.36 -0.75 -13.65
CA ARG A 18 -10.68 -0.43 -14.22
C ARG A 18 -10.68 -0.44 -15.74
N SER A 19 -9.64 0.10 -16.38
CA SER A 19 -9.54 0.08 -17.85
C SER A 19 -9.42 -1.33 -18.43
N ARG A 20 -9.06 -2.31 -17.61
CA ARG A 20 -9.01 -3.75 -17.94
C ARG A 20 -10.27 -4.51 -17.52
N GLY A 21 -11.31 -3.80 -17.08
CA GLY A 21 -12.57 -4.40 -16.66
C GLY A 21 -12.53 -5.03 -15.27
N TRP A 22 -11.57 -4.66 -14.40
CA TRP A 22 -11.53 -5.15 -13.04
C TRP A 22 -12.49 -4.34 -12.15
N GLU A 23 -13.12 -5.01 -11.22
CA GLU A 23 -13.78 -4.36 -10.10
C GLU A 23 -12.71 -3.82 -9.13
N THR A 24 -12.84 -2.58 -8.68
CA THR A 24 -11.86 -1.97 -7.78
C THR A 24 -12.55 -1.27 -6.62
N LEU A 25 -11.96 -1.39 -5.44
CA LEU A 25 -12.27 -0.56 -4.28
C LEU A 25 -11.00 0.19 -3.88
N THR A 26 -11.09 1.52 -3.83
CA THR A 26 -9.98 2.38 -3.42
C THR A 26 -10.23 2.95 -2.03
N LEU A 27 -9.22 2.96 -1.18
CA LEU A 27 -9.25 3.58 0.14
C LEU A 27 -8.15 4.61 0.25
N ASP A 28 -8.50 5.81 0.71
CA ASP A 28 -7.55 6.87 1.08
C ASP A 28 -8.16 7.78 2.15
N ILE A 29 -7.31 8.46 2.91
CA ILE A 29 -7.73 9.45 3.91
C ILE A 29 -7.89 10.86 3.30
N ASP A 30 -7.30 11.11 2.13
CA ASP A 30 -7.35 12.42 1.47
C ASP A 30 -8.57 12.54 0.55
N PRO A 31 -9.57 13.38 0.89
CA PRO A 31 -10.76 13.54 0.07
C PRO A 31 -10.49 14.12 -1.34
N ARG A 32 -9.33 14.77 -1.53
CA ARG A 32 -8.94 15.32 -2.83
C ARG A 32 -8.65 14.23 -3.85
N THR A 33 -8.26 13.05 -3.39
CA THR A 33 -8.01 11.88 -4.25
C THR A 33 -9.30 11.22 -4.74
N ARG A 34 -10.45 11.53 -4.10
CA ARG A 34 -11.77 10.97 -4.39
C ARG A 34 -11.77 9.44 -4.38
N PRO A 35 -11.38 8.82 -3.27
CA PRO A 35 -11.42 7.38 -3.15
C PRO A 35 -12.87 6.89 -3.07
N ASP A 36 -13.10 5.61 -3.38
CA ASP A 36 -14.41 4.99 -3.19
C ASP A 36 -14.76 4.92 -1.69
N LEU A 37 -13.75 4.70 -0.84
CA LEU A 37 -13.86 4.69 0.62
C LEU A 37 -12.92 5.74 1.22
N LEU A 38 -13.51 6.81 1.76
CA LEU A 38 -12.77 7.85 2.47
C LEU A 38 -12.61 7.42 3.94
N ALA A 39 -11.49 6.82 4.29
CA ALA A 39 -11.23 6.30 5.62
C ALA A 39 -9.74 6.25 5.95
N ASP A 40 -9.42 6.18 7.25
CA ASP A 40 -8.07 5.90 7.72
C ASP A 40 -7.81 4.39 7.63
N ILE A 41 -6.68 4.01 7.05
CA ILE A 41 -6.29 2.59 6.91
C ILE A 41 -6.20 1.86 8.27
N ARG A 42 -5.94 2.58 9.35
CA ARG A 42 -5.87 2.03 10.70
C ARG A 42 -7.23 1.55 11.21
N GLU A 43 -8.31 2.17 10.72
CA GLU A 43 -9.71 1.87 11.09
C GLU A 43 -10.36 0.86 10.14
N PHE A 44 -9.69 0.52 9.03
CA PHE A 44 -10.23 -0.41 8.05
C PHE A 44 -10.33 -1.83 8.62
N ASP A 45 -11.55 -2.38 8.59
CA ASP A 45 -11.80 -3.77 8.95
C ASP A 45 -11.94 -4.63 7.68
N PRO A 46 -10.95 -5.48 7.35
CA PRO A 46 -11.01 -6.29 6.16
C PRO A 46 -12.16 -7.31 6.16
N SER A 47 -12.70 -7.66 7.32
CA SER A 47 -13.80 -8.63 7.44
C SER A 47 -15.12 -8.12 6.86
N GLU A 48 -15.29 -6.81 6.77
CA GLU A 48 -16.51 -6.16 6.25
C GLU A 48 -16.51 -5.98 4.73
N HIS A 49 -15.38 -6.24 4.05
CA HIS A 49 -15.21 -5.88 2.65
C HIS A 49 -15.08 -7.07 1.68
N GLY A 50 -15.38 -8.29 2.16
CA GLY A 50 -15.37 -9.51 1.32
C GLY A 50 -13.98 -9.91 0.85
N ASP A 51 -13.93 -10.75 -0.20
CA ASP A 51 -12.69 -11.29 -0.73
C ASP A 51 -12.22 -10.53 -1.97
N TRP A 52 -10.89 -10.44 -2.15
CA TRP A 52 -10.24 -9.73 -3.25
C TRP A 52 -9.21 -10.64 -3.91
N ASP A 53 -9.13 -10.58 -5.26
CA ASP A 53 -8.12 -11.33 -6.01
C ASP A 53 -6.73 -10.69 -5.87
N TRP A 54 -6.70 -9.37 -5.69
CA TRP A 54 -5.48 -8.61 -5.48
C TRP A 54 -5.69 -7.52 -4.44
N VAL A 55 -4.81 -7.46 -3.46
CA VAL A 55 -4.76 -6.37 -2.48
C VAL A 55 -3.43 -5.64 -2.61
N HIS A 56 -3.50 -4.34 -2.81
CA HIS A 56 -2.34 -3.45 -2.90
C HIS A 56 -2.38 -2.43 -1.77
N ALA A 57 -1.23 -2.15 -1.17
CA ALA A 57 -1.10 -1.10 -0.17
C ALA A 57 0.13 -0.24 -0.43
N SER A 58 -0.06 1.08 -0.47
CA SER A 58 1.03 2.06 -0.66
C SER A 58 1.00 3.14 0.42
N PRO A 59 1.26 2.77 1.69
CA PRO A 59 1.24 3.74 2.79
C PRO A 59 2.25 4.86 2.55
N PRO A 60 1.98 6.09 3.06
CA PRO A 60 2.82 7.25 2.82
C PRO A 60 4.23 7.04 3.38
N CYS A 61 5.24 7.21 2.52
CA CYS A 61 6.65 7.06 2.88
C CYS A 61 7.36 8.38 3.25
N ASN A 62 6.64 9.50 3.23
CA ASN A 62 7.16 10.82 3.57
C ASN A 62 7.63 10.92 5.03
N TYR A 63 7.00 10.18 5.93
CA TYR A 63 7.39 10.11 7.34
C TYR A 63 8.80 9.54 7.57
N TYR A 64 9.32 8.76 6.62
CA TYR A 64 10.67 8.20 6.65
C TYR A 64 11.66 8.95 5.74
N SER A 65 11.18 9.89 4.93
CA SER A 65 11.96 10.43 3.82
C SER A 65 13.04 11.39 4.31
N ILE A 66 14.30 11.11 3.94
CA ILE A 66 15.42 12.03 4.07
C ILE A 66 15.41 13.13 3.01
N ALA A 67 14.64 12.97 1.95
CA ALA A 67 14.51 13.95 0.86
C ALA A 67 13.55 15.10 1.20
N CYS A 68 12.75 14.97 2.25
CA CYS A 68 11.89 16.03 2.73
C CYS A 68 12.67 16.93 3.70
N THR A 69 13.37 17.94 3.18
CA THR A 69 14.23 18.82 3.97
C THR A 69 13.47 19.84 4.85
N GLY A 70 12.16 19.91 4.77
CA GLY A 70 11.31 20.82 5.54
C GLY A 70 10.21 20.16 6.38
N CYS A 71 10.09 18.83 6.32
CA CYS A 71 9.06 18.11 7.06
C CYS A 71 9.68 17.41 8.27
N PRO A 72 9.13 17.56 9.48
CA PRO A 72 9.54 16.73 10.59
C PRO A 72 9.27 15.26 10.26
N ARG A 73 10.26 14.41 10.52
CA ARG A 73 10.08 12.96 10.40
C ARG A 73 9.26 12.47 11.58
N ASP A 74 8.26 11.71 11.28
CA ASP A 74 7.39 11.05 12.26
C ASP A 74 7.42 9.54 12.01
N PHE A 75 8.44 8.90 12.55
CA PHE A 75 8.65 7.46 12.36
C PHE A 75 7.54 6.65 13.02
N GLU A 76 7.03 7.08 14.17
CA GLU A 76 5.97 6.39 14.89
C GLU A 76 4.69 6.34 14.05
N ARG A 77 4.27 7.46 13.50
CA ARG A 77 3.12 7.53 12.59
C ARG A 77 3.35 6.73 11.30
N GLY A 78 4.55 6.76 10.76
CA GLY A 78 4.92 5.96 9.60
C GLY A 78 4.79 4.46 9.88
N ASP A 79 5.25 4.02 11.04
CA ASP A 79 5.18 2.62 11.48
C ASP A 79 3.74 2.19 11.72
N GLU A 80 2.90 3.01 12.38
CA GLU A 80 1.48 2.71 12.57
C GLU A 80 0.75 2.43 11.24
N LEU A 81 0.95 3.30 10.25
CA LEU A 81 0.31 3.16 8.94
C LEU A 81 0.79 1.92 8.19
N SER A 82 2.08 1.65 8.28
CA SER A 82 2.68 0.48 7.64
C SER A 82 2.27 -0.83 8.30
N LEU A 83 2.14 -0.85 9.62
CA LEU A 83 1.64 -1.99 10.39
C LEU A 83 0.16 -2.25 10.08
N ALA A 84 -0.65 -1.20 9.97
CA ALA A 84 -2.05 -1.34 9.56
C ALA A 84 -2.17 -1.96 8.17
N ALA A 85 -1.36 -1.50 7.21
CA ALA A 85 -1.32 -2.08 5.87
C ALA A 85 -0.91 -3.55 5.89
N LEU A 86 0.13 -3.91 6.65
CA LEU A 86 0.58 -5.30 6.79
C LEU A 86 -0.49 -6.20 7.39
N ARG A 87 -1.18 -5.77 8.45
CA ARG A 87 -2.29 -6.52 9.05
C ARG A 87 -3.37 -6.86 8.03
N ILE A 88 -3.72 -5.90 7.18
CA ILE A 88 -4.74 -6.11 6.15
C ILE A 88 -4.24 -7.08 5.09
N LEU A 89 -3.00 -6.93 4.63
CA LEU A 89 -2.40 -7.84 3.66
C LEU A 89 -2.28 -9.27 4.20
N GLU A 90 -1.90 -9.44 5.45
CA GLU A 90 -1.84 -10.74 6.14
C GLU A 90 -3.22 -11.39 6.21
N TYR A 91 -4.26 -10.63 6.60
CA TYR A 91 -5.64 -11.12 6.65
C TYR A 91 -6.08 -11.74 5.31
N TYR A 92 -5.86 -11.05 4.19
CA TYR A 92 -6.25 -11.57 2.88
C TYR A 92 -5.32 -12.68 2.38
N SER A 93 -4.05 -12.65 2.73
CA SER A 93 -3.09 -13.71 2.39
C SER A 93 -3.44 -15.05 3.04
N GLU A 94 -3.98 -15.05 4.25
CA GLU A 94 -4.36 -16.26 4.98
C GLU A 94 -5.68 -16.87 4.49
N ARG A 95 -6.54 -16.09 3.82
CA ARG A 95 -7.89 -16.51 3.41
C ARG A 95 -7.99 -16.95 1.96
N GLY A 96 -7.02 -16.62 1.12
CA GLY A 96 -7.07 -16.87 -0.32
C GLY A 96 -6.28 -18.08 -0.77
N GLU A 97 -6.82 -18.83 -1.76
CA GLU A 97 -6.04 -19.81 -2.52
C GLU A 97 -4.98 -19.15 -3.41
N ASN A 98 -5.15 -17.84 -3.69
CA ASN A 98 -4.15 -16.99 -4.32
C ASN A 98 -3.61 -16.02 -3.27
N PRO A 99 -2.28 -15.97 -3.05
CA PRO A 99 -1.72 -15.02 -2.11
C PRO A 99 -2.06 -13.60 -2.59
N ALA A 100 -2.68 -12.82 -1.71
CA ALA A 100 -2.78 -11.39 -1.91
C ALA A 100 -1.37 -10.86 -2.09
N THR A 101 -0.96 -10.57 -3.32
CA THR A 101 0.32 -9.97 -3.62
C THR A 101 0.27 -8.51 -3.20
N GLY A 102 0.48 -8.30 -1.91
CA GLY A 102 0.63 -6.97 -1.36
C GLY A 102 1.99 -6.41 -1.73
N PHE A 103 2.03 -5.22 -2.31
CA PHE A 103 3.25 -4.47 -2.46
C PHE A 103 3.29 -3.39 -1.40
N LEU A 104 4.07 -3.62 -0.35
CA LEU A 104 4.37 -2.61 0.66
C LEU A 104 5.67 -1.92 0.29
N LYS A 105 5.59 -0.68 -0.17
CA LYS A 105 6.77 0.14 -0.42
C LYS A 105 7.33 0.64 0.90
N VAL A 106 8.24 -0.14 1.47
CA VAL A 106 8.89 0.19 2.74
C VAL A 106 10.30 0.70 2.48
N ARG A 107 10.73 1.70 3.25
CA ARG A 107 12.14 2.13 3.26
C ARG A 107 12.95 1.36 4.31
N PRO A 108 14.30 1.27 4.13
CA PRO A 108 15.21 0.47 4.99
C PRO A 108 15.19 0.84 6.48
N HIS A 109 14.53 1.91 6.87
CA HIS A 109 14.47 2.39 8.25
C HIS A 109 13.33 1.77 9.09
N MET A 110 12.42 1.02 8.50
CA MET A 110 11.43 0.25 9.26
C MET A 110 12.10 -0.94 9.94
N VAL A 111 12.41 -0.75 11.20
CA VAL A 111 13.13 -1.76 12.01
C VAL A 111 12.27 -3.01 12.26
N ALA A 112 10.96 -2.85 12.38
CA ALA A 112 10.04 -3.91 12.79
C ALA A 112 9.85 -5.04 11.75
N HIS A 113 10.19 -4.83 10.48
CA HIS A 113 9.88 -5.77 9.40
C HIS A 113 11.05 -6.11 8.48
N ARG A 114 12.29 -5.86 8.90
CA ARG A 114 13.50 -6.12 8.09
C ARG A 114 13.59 -7.55 7.55
N ASN A 115 13.08 -8.51 8.28
CA ASN A 115 13.15 -9.93 7.89
C ASN A 115 12.17 -10.33 6.77
N ARG A 116 11.24 -9.42 6.40
CA ARG A 116 10.25 -9.61 5.35
C ARG A 116 10.47 -8.69 4.15
N MET A 117 11.61 -8.01 4.09
CA MET A 117 11.90 -7.02 3.04
C MET A 117 12.74 -7.64 1.93
N GLU A 118 12.28 -7.49 0.70
CA GLU A 118 13.07 -7.72 -0.50
C GLU A 118 13.48 -6.38 -1.12
N THR A 119 14.77 -6.26 -1.48
CA THR A 119 15.26 -5.10 -2.19
C THR A 119 15.20 -5.35 -3.69
N LEU A 120 14.43 -4.56 -4.40
CA LEU A 120 14.27 -4.62 -5.84
C LEU A 120 15.24 -3.62 -6.50
N ASP A 121 16.20 -4.12 -7.27
CA ASP A 121 17.07 -3.28 -8.11
C ASP A 121 16.37 -3.06 -9.46
N LEU A 122 15.73 -1.90 -9.61
CA LEU A 122 14.98 -1.55 -10.81
C LEU A 122 15.85 -1.45 -12.07
N CYS A 123 17.18 -1.31 -11.94
CA CYS A 123 18.08 -1.33 -13.09
C CYS A 123 18.07 -2.70 -13.81
N LYS A 124 17.81 -3.80 -13.09
CA LYS A 124 17.65 -5.13 -13.67
C LYS A 124 16.42 -5.26 -14.57
N TYR A 125 15.47 -4.34 -14.43
CA TYR A 125 14.21 -4.30 -15.19
C TYR A 125 14.16 -3.13 -16.19
N GLY A 126 15.34 -2.58 -16.56
CA GLY A 126 15.47 -1.53 -17.57
C GLY A 126 15.25 -0.12 -17.07
N ALA A 127 15.14 0.10 -15.77
CA ALA A 127 15.07 1.45 -15.23
C ALA A 127 16.45 2.13 -15.28
N PRO A 128 16.54 3.40 -15.70
CA PRO A 128 17.84 4.07 -15.92
C PRO A 128 18.53 4.53 -14.64
N TRP A 129 17.94 4.33 -13.46
CA TRP A 129 18.49 4.77 -12.17
C TRP A 129 18.29 3.72 -11.08
N ARG A 130 19.21 3.72 -10.14
CA ARG A 130 19.06 2.99 -8.88
C ARG A 130 18.29 3.84 -7.88
N LYS A 131 17.37 3.26 -7.18
CA LYS A 131 16.71 3.88 -6.02
C LYS A 131 17.21 3.23 -4.74
#